data_059524886711837cca89d9736f195499
#
_entry.id   059524886711837cca89d9736f195499
#
_cell.length_a   1.000
_cell.length_b   1.000
_cell.length_c   1.000
_cell.angle_alpha   90.00
_cell.angle_beta   90.00
_cell.angle_gamma   90.00
#
_symmetry.space_group_name_H-M   'P 1'
#
loop_
_entity.id
_entity.type
_entity.pdbx_description
1 polymer ?
#
loop_
_entity_poly.entity_id
_entity_poly.type
_entity_poly.pdbx_seq_one_letter_code
_entity_poly.pdbx_strand_id
1 'polypeptide(L)'
;MQPTSSSLWNSQTSSSSVKNIPLPNNGIPYVRIIATDSIDTEYVACTIEIAGNGQYEDITPAGARIRQRGNSTRLWYDKKPYRIKLANKTSILGLPANKDWVLLANYRDQSKFMNAIAFDMARYMGSFPFVNANRFVEVEINGDYMGMYQLTEQIERATSRVDIDTSGLLLSLDMDDGPELSPDAGNNFYSKVYGMPVAVKYPKNISAERLEAIAADFATLEQAIVSADYDNVQKLMDMESFIDFILLQEITRNVELEAPRSMYLYRDDTGKYHMGPVWDFDGGFGYGWDEDTKEYFTSQSWILGTGNPSKSPYNCTAESKNDWGMCNGTNMRFNSYDGRAVPGFFANMFANSTFLAAYRARWESHKTGILADAFAKLDAYVSQTAIALENDATRWPPIRRYDTEIQTLKKWLAERADNYSSVLMQY
;
A
#
# COMPACT_ATOMS: atom_id res chain seq x y z
N MET A 1 53.46 49.52 -15.78
CA MET A 1 54.30 48.80 -14.81
C MET A 1 53.35 47.88 -14.02
N GLN A 2 53.47 46.59 -14.30
CA GLN A 2 52.88 45.54 -13.44
C GLN A 2 53.77 45.36 -12.20
N PRO A 3 53.21 44.84 -11.11
CA PRO A 3 53.74 43.52 -10.77
C PRO A 3 52.65 42.48 -10.47
N THR A 4 52.93 41.31 -10.91
CA THR A 4 52.39 39.99 -10.63
C THR A 4 52.52 39.63 -9.15
N SER A 5 51.46 39.02 -8.56
CA SER A 5 51.62 38.12 -7.42
C SER A 5 50.59 36.96 -7.51
N SER A 6 51.15 35.80 -7.84
CA SER A 6 50.50 34.50 -7.76
C SER A 6 50.32 34.10 -6.29
N SER A 7 49.10 33.89 -5.85
CA SER A 7 48.82 33.18 -4.60
C SER A 7 48.26 31.79 -4.90
N LEU A 8 49.10 30.80 -4.65
CA LEU A 8 48.77 29.39 -4.64
C LEU A 8 47.68 29.10 -3.59
N TRP A 9 46.52 28.68 -4.05
CA TRP A 9 45.51 28.08 -3.16
C TRP A 9 45.90 26.61 -2.95
N ASN A 10 46.39 26.32 -1.73
CA ASN A 10 46.51 24.94 -1.23
C ASN A 10 45.10 24.42 -0.97
N SER A 11 44.61 23.53 -1.81
CA SER A 11 43.45 22.69 -1.52
C SER A 11 43.88 21.61 -0.53
N GLN A 12 43.71 21.88 0.75
CA GLN A 12 43.66 20.79 1.75
C GLN A 12 42.30 20.07 1.60
N THR A 13 42.31 18.96 0.91
CA THR A 13 41.25 17.94 1.02
C THR A 13 41.32 17.35 2.45
N SER A 14 40.50 17.88 3.34
CA SER A 14 40.22 17.21 4.62
C SER A 14 39.42 15.93 4.34
N SER A 15 40.12 14.82 4.20
CA SER A 15 39.46 13.51 4.37
C SER A 15 39.02 13.39 5.82
N SER A 16 37.81 13.80 6.13
CA SER A 16 37.18 13.42 7.37
C SER A 16 37.01 11.90 7.34
N SER A 17 37.88 11.19 8.06
CA SER A 17 37.67 9.79 8.36
C SER A 17 36.33 9.66 9.07
N VAL A 18 35.32 9.16 8.37
CA VAL A 18 34.06 8.74 8.98
C VAL A 18 34.45 7.73 10.06
N LYS A 19 34.36 8.15 11.32
CA LYS A 19 34.55 7.22 12.45
C LYS A 19 33.55 6.09 12.25
N ASN A 20 34.02 4.86 12.20
CA ASN A 20 33.19 3.68 12.10
C ASN A 20 32.48 3.51 13.46
N ILE A 21 31.37 4.27 13.67
CA ILE A 21 30.56 4.16 14.87
C ILE A 21 29.67 2.93 14.67
N PRO A 22 29.79 1.91 15.54
CA PRO A 22 28.95 0.73 15.42
C PRO A 22 27.46 1.10 15.40
N LEU A 23 26.67 0.39 14.57
CA LEU A 23 25.23 0.56 14.52
C LEU A 23 24.62 0.03 15.83
N PRO A 24 23.56 0.69 16.36
CA PRO A 24 22.85 0.20 17.55
C PRO A 24 22.25 -1.18 17.31
N ASN A 25 22.12 -1.95 18.39
CA ASN A 25 21.39 -3.22 18.40
C ASN A 25 20.30 -3.19 19.47
N ASN A 26 19.08 -2.86 19.02
CA ASN A 26 17.87 -2.79 19.85
C ASN A 26 16.93 -3.98 19.58
N GLY A 27 17.46 -5.09 19.08
CA GLY A 27 16.70 -6.31 18.84
C GLY A 27 16.07 -6.42 17.45
N ILE A 28 16.07 -5.33 16.67
CA ILE A 28 15.66 -5.32 15.25
C ILE A 28 16.75 -4.73 14.36
N PRO A 29 16.75 -4.96 13.06
CA PRO A 29 17.74 -4.39 12.14
C PRO A 29 17.79 -2.85 12.22
N TYR A 30 18.97 -2.31 12.01
CA TYR A 30 19.23 -0.87 12.02
C TYR A 30 19.73 -0.41 10.65
N VAL A 31 19.12 0.64 10.13
CA VAL A 31 19.43 1.20 8.80
C VAL A 31 20.01 2.59 8.96
N ARG A 32 21.27 2.78 8.58
CA ARG A 32 21.93 4.10 8.51
C ARG A 32 21.96 4.58 7.08
N ILE A 33 21.54 5.82 6.83
CA ILE A 33 21.55 6.48 5.54
C ILE A 33 22.32 7.78 5.66
N ILE A 34 23.31 7.96 4.78
CA ILE A 34 24.04 9.22 4.65
C ILE A 34 23.70 9.81 3.29
N ALA A 35 22.83 10.80 3.28
CA ALA A 35 22.41 11.51 2.08
C ALA A 35 23.32 12.70 1.80
N THR A 36 23.57 12.98 0.51
CA THR A 36 24.46 14.06 0.07
C THR A 36 23.77 15.43 0.10
N ASP A 37 22.45 15.45 0.18
CA ASP A 37 21.63 16.67 0.15
C ASP A 37 20.34 16.46 0.96
N SER A 38 19.53 17.51 1.08
CA SER A 38 18.18 17.43 1.69
C SER A 38 17.29 16.46 0.89
N ILE A 39 16.55 15.62 1.61
CA ILE A 39 15.67 14.61 0.99
C ILE A 39 14.27 15.20 0.82
N ASP A 40 13.82 15.28 -0.43
CA ASP A 40 12.46 15.66 -0.80
C ASP A 40 11.91 14.68 -1.85
N THR A 41 11.06 15.12 -2.76
CA THR A 41 10.38 14.31 -3.79
C THR A 41 11.33 13.80 -4.89
N GLU A 42 12.44 14.49 -5.11
CA GLU A 42 13.45 14.07 -6.06
C GLU A 42 14.51 13.16 -5.42
N TYR A 43 15.09 12.28 -6.23
CA TYR A 43 16.11 11.37 -5.74
C TYR A 43 17.43 12.10 -5.49
N VAL A 44 17.94 12.01 -4.26
CA VAL A 44 19.28 12.41 -3.89
C VAL A 44 20.18 11.19 -3.71
N ALA A 45 21.47 11.34 -4.00
CA ALA A 45 22.45 10.29 -3.78
C ALA A 45 22.63 10.04 -2.28
N CYS A 46 22.83 8.79 -1.91
CA CYS A 46 23.11 8.42 -0.52
C CYS A 46 23.97 7.15 -0.45
N THR A 47 24.50 6.92 0.73
CA THR A 47 25.05 5.62 1.13
C THR A 47 24.12 4.99 2.14
N ILE A 48 23.85 3.70 2.01
CA ILE A 48 23.04 2.92 2.96
C ILE A 48 23.90 1.83 3.58
N GLU A 49 23.76 1.64 4.87
CA GLU A 49 24.35 0.57 5.67
C GLU A 49 23.25 -0.07 6.51
N ILE A 50 23.24 -1.40 6.64
CA ILE A 50 22.24 -2.11 7.43
C ILE A 50 22.95 -3.11 8.36
N ALA A 51 22.68 -3.00 9.65
CA ALA A 51 23.00 -4.06 10.61
C ALA A 51 21.80 -4.99 10.73
N GLY A 52 21.97 -6.25 10.41
CA GLY A 52 20.93 -7.28 10.53
C GLY A 52 20.70 -7.74 11.97
N ASN A 53 21.55 -7.30 12.91
CA ASN A 53 21.49 -7.55 14.35
C ASN A 53 21.36 -9.04 14.70
N GLY A 54 22.06 -9.89 13.94
CA GLY A 54 22.08 -11.35 14.14
C GLY A 54 20.84 -12.08 13.60
N GLN A 55 19.84 -11.35 13.11
CA GLN A 55 18.66 -11.93 12.46
C GLN A 55 18.86 -12.10 10.96
N TYR A 56 19.62 -11.19 10.35
CA TYR A 56 19.91 -11.14 8.90
C TYR A 56 21.37 -10.80 8.68
N GLU A 57 21.82 -11.01 7.43
CA GLU A 57 23.15 -10.57 7.02
C GLU A 57 23.23 -9.03 6.99
N ASP A 58 24.37 -8.51 7.40
CA ASP A 58 24.68 -7.10 7.37
C ASP A 58 24.89 -6.63 5.93
N ILE A 59 24.53 -5.40 5.64
CA ILE A 59 24.89 -4.72 4.40
C ILE A 59 25.93 -3.65 4.74
N THR A 60 27.16 -3.86 4.25
CA THR A 60 28.21 -2.84 4.30
C THR A 60 27.81 -1.62 3.49
N PRO A 61 28.38 -0.43 3.78
CA PRO A 61 28.01 0.81 3.08
C PRO A 61 27.98 0.66 1.57
N ALA A 62 26.79 0.85 0.98
CA ALA A 62 26.52 0.68 -0.44
C ALA A 62 25.87 1.94 -1.03
N GLY A 63 26.21 2.24 -2.29
CA GLY A 63 25.62 3.38 -3.00
C GLY A 63 24.13 3.16 -3.28
N ALA A 64 23.35 4.21 -3.04
CA ALA A 64 21.91 4.23 -3.27
C ALA A 64 21.44 5.64 -3.63
N ARG A 65 20.14 5.76 -3.88
CA ARG A 65 19.44 7.05 -3.95
C ARG A 65 18.19 6.95 -3.06
N ILE A 66 17.83 8.05 -2.45
CA ILE A 66 16.67 8.14 -1.56
C ILE A 66 15.81 9.34 -1.94
N ARG A 67 14.51 9.22 -1.74
CA ARG A 67 13.55 10.33 -1.81
C ARG A 67 12.39 10.10 -0.85
N GLN A 68 11.67 11.15 -0.51
CA GLN A 68 10.36 11.01 0.12
C GLN A 68 9.37 10.38 -0.87
N ARG A 69 8.37 9.67 -0.35
CA ARG A 69 7.30 9.04 -1.13
C ARG A 69 5.93 9.21 -0.46
N GLY A 70 4.89 8.81 -1.20
CA GLY A 70 3.51 8.88 -0.73
C GLY A 70 2.93 10.29 -0.86
N ASN A 71 1.63 10.39 -0.65
CA ASN A 71 0.87 11.65 -0.74
C ASN A 71 0.54 12.17 0.65
N SER A 72 -0.56 11.73 1.27
CA SER A 72 -1.02 12.22 2.56
C SER A 72 0.04 12.11 3.66
N THR A 73 0.67 10.95 3.82
CA THR A 73 1.69 10.75 4.86
C THR A 73 2.90 11.67 4.68
N ARG A 74 3.30 11.92 3.42
CA ARG A 74 4.40 12.85 3.12
C ARG A 74 4.00 14.31 3.37
N LEU A 75 2.78 14.69 3.01
CA LEU A 75 2.35 16.10 3.05
C LEU A 75 1.96 16.54 4.46
N TRP A 76 1.26 15.69 5.21
CA TRP A 76 0.57 16.11 6.44
C TRP A 76 1.27 15.71 7.73
N TYR A 77 2.22 14.77 7.68
CA TYR A 77 2.88 14.28 8.89
C TYR A 77 4.38 14.55 8.90
N ASP A 78 4.94 14.70 10.10
CA ASP A 78 6.35 15.03 10.30
C ASP A 78 7.28 13.85 9.96
N LYS A 79 6.90 12.63 10.34
CA LYS A 79 7.64 11.41 10.03
C LYS A 79 7.39 11.00 8.58
N LYS A 80 8.39 11.20 7.72
CA LYS A 80 8.27 11.00 6.27
C LYS A 80 8.53 9.55 5.87
N PRO A 81 7.74 8.98 4.94
CA PRO A 81 8.06 7.71 4.29
C PRO A 81 9.07 7.92 3.16
N TYR A 82 9.90 6.90 2.90
CA TYR A 82 10.95 6.99 1.91
C TYR A 82 10.90 5.87 0.86
N ARG A 83 11.42 6.17 -0.33
CA ARG A 83 11.78 5.18 -1.34
C ARG A 83 13.27 5.18 -1.51
N ILE A 84 13.87 3.99 -1.45
CA ILE A 84 15.30 3.75 -1.62
C ILE A 84 15.49 3.01 -2.92
N LYS A 85 16.50 3.43 -3.69
CA LYS A 85 16.92 2.74 -4.91
C LYS A 85 18.41 2.43 -4.85
N LEU A 86 18.72 1.17 -4.64
CA LEU A 86 20.10 0.68 -4.60
C LEU A 86 20.77 0.78 -5.97
N ALA A 87 22.07 0.99 -5.99
CA ALA A 87 22.88 0.98 -7.22
C ALA A 87 22.81 -0.39 -7.91
N ASN A 88 22.87 -1.46 -7.13
CA ASN A 88 22.81 -2.85 -7.60
C ASN A 88 21.62 -3.59 -6.97
N LYS A 89 21.17 -4.67 -7.64
CA LYS A 89 20.23 -5.60 -7.03
C LYS A 89 20.88 -6.27 -5.83
N THR A 90 20.32 -6.08 -4.66
CA THR A 90 20.85 -6.60 -3.40
C THR A 90 19.71 -7.23 -2.59
N SER A 91 19.96 -8.37 -1.97
CA SER A 91 19.08 -8.95 -0.96
C SER A 91 19.17 -8.10 0.30
N ILE A 92 18.04 -7.68 0.83
CA ILE A 92 17.94 -6.91 2.08
C ILE A 92 17.14 -7.72 3.09
N LEU A 93 17.69 -7.94 4.28
CA LEU A 93 17.00 -8.58 5.41
C LEU A 93 16.32 -9.90 5.01
N GLY A 94 17.03 -10.74 4.25
CA GLY A 94 16.54 -12.03 3.75
C GLY A 94 15.50 -11.95 2.65
N LEU A 95 15.18 -10.77 2.12
CA LEU A 95 14.28 -10.59 0.99
C LEU A 95 15.02 -10.77 -0.34
N PRO A 96 14.34 -11.24 -1.40
CA PRO A 96 14.96 -11.46 -2.70
C PRO A 96 15.60 -10.19 -3.27
N ALA A 97 16.74 -10.35 -3.94
CA ALA A 97 17.54 -9.24 -4.44
C ALA A 97 16.77 -8.34 -5.42
N ASN A 98 16.69 -7.06 -5.08
CA ASN A 98 16.13 -6.01 -5.93
C ASN A 98 16.80 -4.67 -5.65
N LYS A 99 16.43 -3.63 -6.44
CA LYS A 99 16.94 -2.27 -6.27
C LYS A 99 16.01 -1.37 -5.48
N ASP A 100 14.70 -1.53 -5.66
CA ASP A 100 13.69 -0.59 -5.17
C ASP A 100 13.02 -1.09 -3.89
N TRP A 101 13.14 -0.29 -2.82
CA TRP A 101 12.66 -0.60 -1.48
C TRP A 101 11.89 0.58 -0.90
N VAL A 102 11.00 0.31 0.04
CA VAL A 102 10.16 1.31 0.70
C VAL A 102 10.34 1.25 2.20
N LEU A 103 10.45 2.41 2.82
CA LEU A 103 10.33 2.61 4.26
C LEU A 103 8.98 3.27 4.54
N LEU A 104 8.02 2.48 5.03
CA LEU A 104 6.72 2.99 5.48
C LEU A 104 6.88 3.59 6.86
N ALA A 105 6.44 4.83 7.02
CA ALA A 105 6.58 5.57 8.27
C ALA A 105 5.60 5.10 9.35
N ASN A 106 4.44 4.56 8.95
CA ASN A 106 3.33 4.16 9.81
C ASN A 106 3.01 5.21 10.91
N TYR A 107 3.11 6.51 10.55
CA TYR A 107 2.98 7.59 11.51
C TYR A 107 1.54 7.79 11.96
N ARG A 108 0.61 7.79 10.98
CA ARG A 108 -0.82 7.90 11.23
C ARG A 108 -1.35 6.72 12.07
N ASP A 109 -0.88 5.53 11.77
CA ASP A 109 -1.19 4.32 12.53
C ASP A 109 -0.50 4.34 13.89
N GLN A 110 -1.25 4.63 14.95
CA GLN A 110 -0.72 4.68 16.31
C GLN A 110 -0.33 3.28 16.84
N SER A 111 -0.89 2.21 16.27
CA SER A 111 -0.46 0.84 16.57
C SER A 111 0.88 0.48 15.90
N LYS A 112 1.22 1.11 14.77
CA LYS A 112 2.37 0.86 13.88
C LYS A 112 2.28 -0.41 13.04
N PHE A 113 1.20 -1.20 13.12
CA PHE A 113 1.14 -2.55 12.56
C PHE A 113 -0.04 -2.81 11.58
N MET A 114 -0.88 -1.82 11.28
CA MET A 114 -2.05 -2.00 10.41
C MET A 114 -1.68 -2.55 9.03
N ASN A 115 -0.69 -1.96 8.36
CA ASN A 115 -0.19 -2.47 7.07
C ASN A 115 0.36 -3.89 7.21
N ALA A 116 1.14 -4.16 8.26
CA ALA A 116 1.74 -5.48 8.48
C ALA A 116 0.68 -6.56 8.69
N ILE A 117 -0.34 -6.28 9.48
CA ILE A 117 -1.44 -7.21 9.77
C ILE A 117 -2.28 -7.46 8.51
N ALA A 118 -2.58 -6.44 7.72
CA ALA A 118 -3.30 -6.61 6.46
C ALA A 118 -2.49 -7.46 5.46
N PHE A 119 -1.17 -7.25 5.37
CA PHE A 119 -0.30 -8.09 4.54
C PHE A 119 -0.25 -9.55 5.03
N ASP A 120 -0.24 -9.76 6.35
CA ASP A 120 -0.27 -11.13 6.89
C ASP A 120 -1.62 -11.81 6.67
N MET A 121 -2.73 -11.09 6.80
CA MET A 121 -4.06 -11.60 6.47
C MET A 121 -4.15 -11.97 4.97
N ALA A 122 -3.64 -11.12 4.09
CA ALA A 122 -3.57 -11.42 2.65
C ALA A 122 -2.74 -12.67 2.35
N ARG A 123 -1.61 -12.82 3.05
CA ARG A 123 -0.75 -14.01 2.91
C ARG A 123 -1.44 -15.26 3.43
N TYR A 124 -2.21 -15.16 4.51
CA TYR A 124 -3.02 -16.26 5.03
C TYR A 124 -4.09 -16.71 4.04
N MET A 125 -4.74 -15.76 3.34
CA MET A 125 -5.76 -16.06 2.33
C MET A 125 -5.21 -16.90 1.16
N GLY A 126 -3.96 -16.69 0.75
CA GLY A 126 -3.25 -17.56 -0.18
C GLY A 126 -3.54 -17.34 -1.66
N SER A 127 -4.47 -16.46 -2.04
CA SER A 127 -4.82 -16.16 -3.44
C SER A 127 -3.94 -15.08 -4.08
N PHE A 128 -3.06 -14.44 -3.32
CA PHE A 128 -2.14 -13.40 -3.79
C PHE A 128 -0.74 -13.99 -3.97
N PRO A 129 -0.25 -14.22 -5.20
CA PRO A 129 1.08 -14.80 -5.43
C PRO A 129 2.23 -13.96 -4.85
N PHE A 130 2.03 -12.65 -4.77
CA PHE A 130 2.95 -11.73 -4.12
C PHE A 130 2.22 -10.88 -3.08
N VAL A 131 2.74 -10.91 -1.87
CA VAL A 131 2.34 -10.03 -0.77
C VAL A 131 3.58 -9.41 -0.19
N ASN A 132 3.60 -8.10 -0.04
CA ASN A 132 4.69 -7.32 0.51
C ASN A 132 5.15 -7.86 1.88
N ALA A 133 6.45 -7.92 2.10
CA ALA A 133 7.04 -8.40 3.33
C ALA A 133 6.98 -7.36 4.45
N ASN A 134 7.01 -7.84 5.69
CA ASN A 134 7.11 -7.02 6.88
C ASN A 134 8.53 -7.16 7.47
N ARG A 135 9.32 -6.08 7.43
CA ARG A 135 10.61 -5.98 8.12
C ARG A 135 10.63 -4.69 8.92
N PHE A 136 10.53 -4.80 10.22
CA PHE A 136 10.65 -3.63 11.09
C PHE A 136 12.12 -3.31 11.29
N VAL A 137 12.45 -2.03 11.10
CA VAL A 137 13.83 -1.52 11.18
C VAL A 137 13.84 -0.18 11.93
N GLU A 138 14.90 0.12 12.66
CA GLU A 138 15.19 1.48 13.09
C GLU A 138 15.98 2.21 12.01
N VAL A 139 15.73 3.48 11.82
CA VAL A 139 16.33 4.29 10.75
C VAL A 139 17.04 5.51 11.32
N GLU A 140 18.26 5.75 10.83
CA GLU A 140 19.04 6.96 11.05
C GLU A 140 19.35 7.61 9.70
N ILE A 141 19.14 8.90 9.59
CA ILE A 141 19.48 9.69 8.38
C ILE A 141 20.38 10.85 8.78
N ASN A 142 21.58 10.90 8.24
CA ASN A 142 22.60 11.93 8.50
C ASN A 142 22.92 12.14 10.00
N GLY A 143 22.83 11.07 10.79
CA GLY A 143 23.05 11.10 12.23
C GLY A 143 21.81 11.38 13.08
N ASP A 144 20.68 11.72 12.44
CA ASP A 144 19.41 11.93 13.13
C ASP A 144 18.61 10.61 13.18
N TYR A 145 18.20 10.20 14.37
CA TYR A 145 17.32 9.06 14.54
C TYR A 145 15.91 9.38 14.04
N MET A 146 15.45 8.61 13.06
CA MET A 146 14.16 8.83 12.39
C MET A 146 13.02 7.96 12.93
N GLY A 147 13.32 7.02 13.84
CA GLY A 147 12.32 6.12 14.42
C GLY A 147 12.26 4.75 13.78
N MET A 148 11.23 3.98 14.15
CA MET A 148 10.95 2.66 13.61
C MET A 148 10.17 2.77 12.30
N TYR A 149 10.58 2.02 11.29
CA TYR A 149 9.93 1.92 9.98
C TYR A 149 9.59 0.47 9.64
N GLN A 150 8.60 0.28 8.78
CA GLN A 150 8.38 -0.99 8.09
C GLN A 150 9.08 -0.93 6.73
N LEU A 151 10.17 -1.68 6.57
CA LEU A 151 10.83 -1.86 5.29
C LEU A 151 10.09 -2.94 4.51
N THR A 152 9.81 -2.66 3.25
CA THR A 152 9.11 -3.57 2.34
C THR A 152 9.53 -3.34 0.89
N GLU A 153 9.07 -4.20 0.00
CA GLU A 153 9.31 -4.09 -1.43
C GLU A 153 8.49 -2.96 -2.06
N GLN A 154 9.05 -2.31 -3.08
CA GLN A 154 8.26 -1.49 -3.99
C GLN A 154 7.40 -2.40 -4.88
N ILE A 155 6.11 -2.12 -5.00
CA ILE A 155 5.25 -2.81 -5.96
C ILE A 155 5.72 -2.46 -7.38
N GLU A 156 6.17 -3.48 -8.09
CA GLU A 156 6.61 -3.40 -9.49
C GLU A 156 6.67 -4.78 -10.12
N ARG A 157 6.75 -4.83 -11.45
CA ARG A 157 7.02 -6.07 -12.17
C ARG A 157 8.43 -6.57 -11.88
N ALA A 158 8.56 -7.73 -11.31
CA ALA A 158 9.81 -8.46 -11.09
C ALA A 158 9.50 -9.93 -10.77
N THR A 159 10.42 -10.84 -11.04
CA THR A 159 10.27 -12.28 -10.72
C THR A 159 10.09 -12.56 -9.23
N SER A 160 10.57 -11.67 -8.37
CA SER A 160 10.42 -11.76 -6.91
C SER A 160 9.30 -10.90 -6.35
N ARG A 161 8.46 -10.30 -7.20
CA ARG A 161 7.35 -9.41 -6.84
C ARG A 161 6.13 -9.75 -7.70
N VAL A 162 5.60 -8.82 -8.47
CA VAL A 162 4.57 -9.12 -9.45
C VAL A 162 5.24 -9.81 -10.65
N ASP A 163 5.20 -11.14 -10.65
CA ASP A 163 5.86 -11.98 -11.66
C ASP A 163 4.92 -12.17 -12.86
N ILE A 164 4.96 -11.21 -13.75
CA ILE A 164 4.28 -11.25 -15.06
C ILE A 164 5.32 -11.10 -16.16
N ASP A 165 5.03 -11.67 -17.32
CA ASP A 165 5.91 -11.60 -18.46
C ASP A 165 5.90 -10.21 -19.12
N THR A 166 6.52 -10.08 -20.30
CA THR A 166 6.60 -8.79 -21.01
C THR A 166 5.29 -8.38 -21.68
N SER A 167 4.34 -9.31 -21.87
CA SER A 167 3.01 -9.05 -22.42
C SER A 167 2.00 -8.66 -21.33
N GLY A 168 2.30 -8.96 -20.07
CA GLY A 168 1.46 -8.68 -18.92
C GLY A 168 1.28 -7.19 -18.64
N LEU A 169 0.33 -6.87 -17.76
CA LEU A 169 0.04 -5.51 -17.31
C LEU A 169 0.08 -5.44 -15.78
N LEU A 170 0.58 -4.35 -15.24
CA LEU A 170 0.37 -3.98 -13.83
C LEU A 170 -0.33 -2.63 -13.81
N LEU A 171 -1.50 -2.58 -13.21
CA LEU A 171 -2.34 -1.39 -13.14
C LEU A 171 -2.53 -0.99 -11.67
N SER A 172 -2.85 0.28 -11.45
CA SER A 172 -3.44 0.73 -10.18
C SER A 172 -4.76 1.45 -10.45
N LEU A 173 -5.74 1.21 -9.60
CA LEU A 173 -6.93 2.04 -9.47
C LEU A 173 -6.57 3.07 -8.41
N ASP A 174 -6.29 4.30 -8.85
CA ASP A 174 -5.68 5.28 -7.97
C ASP A 174 -5.97 6.69 -8.45
N MET A 175 -6.68 7.46 -7.65
CA MET A 175 -7.02 8.85 -7.97
C MET A 175 -5.77 9.72 -8.09
N ASP A 176 -4.77 9.47 -7.24
CA ASP A 176 -3.57 10.32 -7.20
C ASP A 176 -2.69 10.14 -8.44
N ASP A 177 -2.73 8.94 -9.06
CA ASP A 177 -2.06 8.62 -10.32
C ASP A 177 -3.00 8.74 -11.54
N GLY A 178 -4.27 9.04 -11.30
CA GLY A 178 -5.30 9.15 -12.35
C GLY A 178 -5.24 10.45 -13.13
N PRO A 179 -6.05 10.58 -14.21
CA PRO A 179 -6.01 11.73 -15.12
C PRO A 179 -6.29 13.09 -14.46
N GLU A 180 -7.03 13.10 -13.35
CA GLU A 180 -7.37 14.35 -12.64
C GLU A 180 -6.16 14.98 -11.95
N LEU A 181 -5.41 14.17 -11.20
CA LEU A 181 -4.28 14.66 -10.39
C LEU A 181 -2.93 14.45 -11.07
N SER A 182 -2.90 13.68 -12.14
CA SER A 182 -1.69 13.41 -12.94
C SER A 182 -2.01 13.50 -14.46
N PRO A 183 -2.53 14.64 -14.96
CA PRO A 183 -3.04 14.75 -16.34
C PRO A 183 -1.96 14.54 -17.41
N ASP A 184 -0.71 14.91 -17.11
CA ASP A 184 0.41 14.86 -18.07
C ASP A 184 1.22 13.55 -17.97
N ALA A 185 0.77 12.58 -17.17
CA ALA A 185 1.53 11.34 -16.94
C ALA A 185 1.62 10.46 -18.21
N GLY A 186 0.65 10.55 -19.14
CA GLY A 186 0.63 9.81 -20.40
C GLY A 186 0.46 8.29 -20.26
N ASN A 187 0.22 7.80 -19.05
CA ASN A 187 0.05 6.38 -18.74
C ASN A 187 -1.20 6.11 -17.90
N ASN A 188 -2.17 6.98 -17.92
CA ASN A 188 -3.40 6.86 -17.15
C ASN A 188 -4.63 7.20 -17.99
N PHE A 189 -5.79 6.72 -17.56
CA PHE A 189 -7.08 6.94 -18.19
C PHE A 189 -8.21 6.79 -17.18
N TYR A 190 -9.38 7.34 -17.50
CA TYR A 190 -10.61 6.93 -16.84
C TYR A 190 -11.15 5.67 -17.49
N SER A 191 -11.49 4.66 -16.69
CA SER A 191 -12.09 3.42 -17.20
C SER A 191 -13.41 3.70 -17.90
N LYS A 192 -13.71 2.93 -18.98
CA LYS A 192 -14.80 3.28 -19.91
C LYS A 192 -16.20 3.02 -19.37
N VAL A 193 -16.32 2.14 -18.37
CA VAL A 193 -17.63 1.69 -17.84
C VAL A 193 -17.91 2.32 -16.49
N TYR A 194 -16.98 2.23 -15.56
CA TYR A 194 -17.16 2.76 -14.21
C TYR A 194 -16.53 4.13 -13.99
N GLY A 195 -15.75 4.65 -14.92
CA GLY A 195 -15.09 5.94 -14.79
C GLY A 195 -13.99 5.95 -13.70
N MET A 196 -13.48 4.78 -13.33
CA MET A 196 -12.43 4.69 -12.31
C MET A 196 -11.11 5.27 -12.83
N PRO A 197 -10.33 5.95 -11.98
CA PRO A 197 -9.00 6.40 -12.35
C PRO A 197 -8.05 5.18 -12.40
N VAL A 198 -7.50 4.92 -13.57
CA VAL A 198 -6.58 3.79 -13.82
C VAL A 198 -5.23 4.34 -14.26
N ALA A 199 -4.15 3.87 -13.63
CA ALA A 199 -2.79 4.16 -14.06
C ALA A 199 -2.03 2.87 -14.40
N VAL A 200 -1.30 2.88 -15.51
CA VAL A 200 -0.47 1.76 -15.97
C VAL A 200 0.90 1.86 -15.30
N LYS A 201 1.20 0.90 -14.41
CA LYS A 201 2.48 0.79 -13.71
C LYS A 201 3.49 -0.03 -14.50
N TYR A 202 3.01 -0.97 -15.31
CA TYR A 202 3.78 -1.72 -16.29
C TYR A 202 2.87 -2.07 -17.48
N PRO A 203 3.38 -1.94 -18.74
CA PRO A 203 4.71 -1.49 -19.13
C PRO A 203 5.00 -0.02 -18.85
N LYS A 204 6.29 0.33 -18.82
CA LYS A 204 6.73 1.72 -18.80
C LYS A 204 6.79 2.28 -20.22
N ASN A 205 6.65 3.58 -20.39
CA ASN A 205 6.79 4.28 -21.69
C ASN A 205 5.88 3.69 -22.76
N ILE A 206 4.57 3.79 -22.56
CA ILE A 206 3.54 3.30 -23.48
C ILE A 206 3.16 4.39 -24.50
N SER A 207 2.83 3.98 -25.74
CA SER A 207 2.26 4.91 -26.72
C SER A 207 0.78 5.15 -26.46
N ALA A 208 0.22 6.20 -27.03
CA ALA A 208 -1.21 6.51 -26.91
C ALA A 208 -2.09 5.37 -27.45
N GLU A 209 -1.70 4.75 -28.56
CA GLU A 209 -2.41 3.60 -29.15
C GLU A 209 -2.38 2.38 -28.20
N ARG A 210 -1.24 2.15 -27.54
CA ARG A 210 -1.13 1.06 -26.56
C ARG A 210 -1.97 1.34 -25.33
N LEU A 211 -1.99 2.59 -24.85
CA LEU A 211 -2.83 3.01 -23.73
C LEU A 211 -4.31 2.82 -24.04
N GLU A 212 -4.74 3.21 -25.23
CA GLU A 212 -6.13 3.00 -25.69
C GLU A 212 -6.49 1.51 -25.79
N ALA A 213 -5.56 0.67 -26.26
CA ALA A 213 -5.76 -0.77 -26.31
C ALA A 213 -5.90 -1.39 -24.90
N ILE A 214 -5.12 -0.91 -23.93
CA ILE A 214 -5.23 -1.32 -22.52
C ILE A 214 -6.58 -0.88 -21.95
N ALA A 215 -7.01 0.35 -22.21
CA ALA A 215 -8.30 0.85 -21.76
C ALA A 215 -9.48 0.06 -22.37
N ALA A 216 -9.37 -0.37 -23.62
CA ALA A 216 -10.38 -1.20 -24.28
C ALA A 216 -10.41 -2.65 -23.71
N ASP A 217 -9.26 -3.22 -23.44
CA ASP A 217 -9.15 -4.54 -22.80
C ASP A 217 -9.76 -4.52 -21.39
N PHE A 218 -9.42 -3.51 -20.58
CA PHE A 218 -9.99 -3.31 -19.26
C PHE A 218 -11.51 -3.10 -19.30
N ALA A 219 -12.01 -2.38 -20.29
CA ALA A 219 -13.45 -2.19 -20.48
C ALA A 219 -14.20 -3.51 -20.74
N THR A 220 -13.55 -4.50 -21.36
CA THR A 220 -14.13 -5.84 -21.55
C THR A 220 -14.40 -6.52 -20.21
N LEU A 221 -13.47 -6.44 -19.28
CA LEU A 221 -13.66 -6.92 -17.91
C LEU A 221 -14.79 -6.16 -17.20
N GLU A 222 -14.79 -4.83 -17.30
CA GLU A 222 -15.83 -4.00 -16.69
C GLU A 222 -17.23 -4.36 -17.22
N GLN A 223 -17.41 -4.58 -18.52
CA GLN A 223 -18.68 -4.99 -19.13
C GLN A 223 -19.16 -6.36 -18.59
N ALA A 224 -18.25 -7.31 -18.43
CA ALA A 224 -18.59 -8.59 -17.82
C ALA A 224 -19.08 -8.44 -16.38
N ILE A 225 -18.41 -7.58 -15.60
CA ILE A 225 -18.80 -7.28 -14.21
C ILE A 225 -20.15 -6.55 -14.13
N VAL A 226 -20.43 -5.61 -15.03
CA VAL A 226 -21.75 -4.91 -15.10
C VAL A 226 -22.88 -5.90 -15.26
N SER A 227 -22.71 -6.91 -16.10
CA SER A 227 -23.74 -7.94 -16.35
C SER A 227 -23.90 -8.89 -15.17
N ALA A 228 -22.99 -8.88 -14.20
CA ALA A 228 -22.91 -9.84 -13.10
C ALA A 228 -22.94 -11.30 -13.56
N ASP A 229 -22.34 -11.57 -14.71
CA ASP A 229 -22.24 -12.92 -15.30
C ASP A 229 -20.99 -13.61 -14.78
N TYR A 230 -21.16 -14.48 -13.78
CA TYR A 230 -20.06 -15.18 -13.12
C TYR A 230 -19.20 -15.99 -14.12
N ASP A 231 -19.84 -16.73 -15.04
CA ASP A 231 -19.15 -17.57 -16.00
C ASP A 231 -18.31 -16.77 -17.01
N ASN A 232 -18.72 -15.56 -17.28
CA ASN A 232 -17.97 -14.67 -18.17
C ASN A 232 -16.85 -13.93 -17.42
N VAL A 233 -17.13 -13.45 -16.21
CA VAL A 233 -16.14 -12.75 -15.40
C VAL A 233 -14.98 -13.69 -15.04
N GLN A 234 -15.23 -14.94 -14.65
CA GLN A 234 -14.16 -15.89 -14.30
C GLN A 234 -13.19 -16.26 -15.45
N LYS A 235 -13.58 -16.00 -16.71
CA LYS A 235 -12.67 -16.14 -17.86
C LYS A 235 -11.66 -14.99 -17.95
N LEU A 236 -12.04 -13.82 -17.44
CA LEU A 236 -11.28 -12.58 -17.52
C LEU A 236 -10.60 -12.20 -16.21
N MET A 237 -11.13 -12.67 -15.08
CA MET A 237 -10.67 -12.34 -13.73
C MET A 237 -10.45 -13.62 -12.92
N ASP A 238 -9.37 -13.68 -12.19
CA ASP A 238 -9.16 -14.68 -11.16
C ASP A 238 -10.12 -14.42 -9.99
N MET A 239 -11.08 -15.32 -9.82
CA MET A 239 -12.17 -15.12 -8.85
C MET A 239 -11.72 -15.27 -7.41
N GLU A 240 -10.67 -16.07 -7.13
CA GLU A 240 -10.16 -16.20 -5.77
C GLU A 240 -9.49 -14.92 -5.30
N SER A 241 -8.60 -14.34 -6.10
CA SER A 241 -7.96 -13.06 -5.77
C SER A 241 -8.97 -11.91 -5.71
N PHE A 242 -10.00 -11.93 -6.56
CA PHE A 242 -11.05 -10.90 -6.55
C PHE A 242 -11.89 -10.97 -5.27
N ILE A 243 -12.32 -12.17 -4.88
CA ILE A 243 -13.08 -12.39 -3.65
C ILE A 243 -12.24 -12.04 -2.42
N ASP A 244 -11.03 -12.57 -2.33
CA ASP A 244 -10.15 -12.33 -1.18
C ASP A 244 -9.75 -10.86 -1.05
N PHE A 245 -9.56 -10.16 -2.18
CA PHE A 245 -9.32 -8.72 -2.15
C PHE A 245 -10.48 -7.97 -1.51
N ILE A 246 -11.72 -8.25 -1.95
CA ILE A 246 -12.91 -7.61 -1.39
C ILE A 246 -13.10 -8.00 0.09
N LEU A 247 -12.88 -9.28 0.44
CA LEU A 247 -12.93 -9.75 1.83
C LEU A 247 -11.95 -9.00 2.72
N LEU A 248 -10.69 -8.85 2.27
CA LEU A 248 -9.67 -8.15 3.03
C LEU A 248 -10.02 -6.68 3.23
N GLN A 249 -10.45 -5.99 2.17
CA GLN A 249 -10.89 -4.60 2.23
C GLN A 249 -12.08 -4.45 3.19
N GLU A 250 -13.03 -5.38 3.13
CA GLU A 250 -14.22 -5.38 3.99
C GLU A 250 -13.86 -5.63 5.45
N ILE A 251 -13.07 -6.66 5.76
CA ILE A 251 -12.70 -7.03 7.14
C ILE A 251 -11.85 -5.93 7.79
N THR A 252 -10.96 -5.30 7.05
CA THR A 252 -10.18 -4.16 7.55
C THR A 252 -10.95 -2.85 7.50
N ARG A 253 -12.10 -2.81 6.83
CA ARG A 253 -12.85 -1.57 6.56
C ARG A 253 -11.95 -0.47 6.00
N ASN A 254 -11.18 -0.81 4.99
CA ASN A 254 -10.24 0.12 4.40
C ASN A 254 -10.96 1.21 3.60
N VAL A 255 -10.74 2.47 3.93
CA VAL A 255 -11.36 3.62 3.26
C VAL A 255 -10.91 3.79 1.82
N GLU A 256 -9.76 3.23 1.45
CA GLU A 256 -9.18 3.36 0.11
C GLU A 256 -10.05 2.69 -0.98
N LEU A 257 -10.94 1.76 -0.61
CA LEU A 257 -11.89 1.17 -1.55
C LEU A 257 -12.93 2.19 -2.06
N GLU A 258 -13.21 3.18 -1.25
CA GLU A 258 -14.11 4.29 -1.58
C GLU A 258 -13.34 5.34 -2.36
N ALA A 259 -13.74 5.67 -3.59
CA ALA A 259 -12.94 6.51 -4.47
C ALA A 259 -11.51 5.94 -4.62
N PRO A 260 -11.32 4.87 -5.41
CA PRO A 260 -10.17 3.98 -5.33
C PRO A 260 -8.83 4.67 -5.28
N ARG A 261 -8.01 4.28 -4.29
CA ARG A 261 -6.61 4.65 -4.16
C ARG A 261 -5.79 3.44 -3.79
N SER A 262 -4.55 3.43 -4.23
CA SER A 262 -3.57 2.40 -3.86
C SER A 262 -4.02 0.96 -4.10
N MET A 263 -4.98 0.74 -5.01
CA MET A 263 -5.48 -0.59 -5.36
C MET A 263 -4.80 -1.09 -6.61
N TYR A 264 -4.17 -2.25 -6.50
CA TYR A 264 -3.43 -2.84 -7.60
C TYR A 264 -4.17 -4.04 -8.19
N LEU A 265 -4.00 -4.22 -9.49
CA LEU A 265 -4.34 -5.42 -10.21
C LEU A 265 -3.33 -5.64 -11.32
N TYR A 266 -3.15 -6.89 -11.71
CA TYR A 266 -2.28 -7.23 -12.83
C TYR A 266 -2.99 -8.20 -13.78
N ARG A 267 -2.57 -8.19 -15.03
CA ARG A 267 -3.02 -9.12 -16.05
C ARG A 267 -1.85 -10.00 -16.43
N ASP A 268 -2.03 -11.31 -16.31
CA ASP A 268 -1.00 -12.30 -16.60
C ASP A 268 -0.87 -12.58 -18.12
N ASP A 269 0.02 -13.50 -18.48
CA ASP A 269 0.28 -13.93 -19.87
C ASP A 269 -0.87 -14.75 -20.47
N THR A 270 -1.76 -15.30 -19.66
CA THR A 270 -2.99 -15.96 -20.14
C THR A 270 -4.08 -14.98 -20.50
N GLY A 271 -3.91 -13.69 -20.15
CA GLY A 271 -4.88 -12.65 -20.36
C GLY A 271 -5.86 -12.47 -19.19
N LYS A 272 -5.66 -13.16 -18.08
CA LYS A 272 -6.53 -13.09 -16.91
C LYS A 272 -6.06 -12.01 -15.94
N TYR A 273 -6.98 -11.19 -15.45
CA TYR A 273 -6.74 -10.21 -14.41
C TYR A 273 -6.74 -10.87 -13.03
N HIS A 274 -5.89 -10.38 -12.15
CA HIS A 274 -5.80 -10.76 -10.73
C HIS A 274 -5.80 -9.49 -9.88
N MET A 275 -6.53 -9.49 -8.77
CA MET A 275 -6.42 -8.42 -7.79
C MET A 275 -5.16 -8.58 -6.95
N GLY A 276 -4.57 -7.45 -6.59
CA GLY A 276 -3.33 -7.40 -5.82
C GLY A 276 -2.14 -6.85 -6.62
N PRO A 277 -0.98 -6.67 -5.97
CA PRO A 277 -0.71 -6.78 -4.53
C PRO A 277 -1.55 -5.85 -3.66
N VAL A 278 -1.80 -6.27 -2.44
CA VAL A 278 -2.54 -5.44 -1.46
C VAL A 278 -1.62 -4.37 -0.88
N TRP A 279 -2.16 -3.16 -0.64
CA TRP A 279 -1.38 -2.01 -0.21
C TRP A 279 -2.23 -1.00 0.53
N ASP A 280 -1.61 -0.21 1.45
CA ASP A 280 -2.14 0.99 2.07
C ASP A 280 -3.36 0.76 2.98
N PHE A 281 -3.10 0.20 4.15
CA PHE A 281 -4.13 -0.14 5.13
C PHE A 281 -4.11 0.75 6.38
N ASP A 282 -3.33 1.82 6.41
CA ASP A 282 -3.33 2.74 7.55
C ASP A 282 -4.58 3.63 7.61
N GLY A 283 -5.45 3.52 6.62
CA GLY A 283 -6.83 4.02 6.60
C GLY A 283 -7.90 3.01 7.01
N GLY A 284 -7.49 1.79 7.38
CA GLY A 284 -8.36 0.72 7.81
C GLY A 284 -8.56 0.63 9.33
N PHE A 285 -9.16 -0.46 9.78
CA PHE A 285 -9.31 -0.86 11.19
C PHE A 285 -10.06 0.15 12.06
N GLY A 286 -10.97 0.91 11.47
CA GLY A 286 -11.74 1.93 12.15
C GLY A 286 -11.01 3.26 12.39
N TYR A 287 -9.78 3.38 11.92
CA TYR A 287 -8.99 4.59 12.11
C TYR A 287 -9.52 5.76 11.29
N GLY A 288 -9.80 6.87 11.97
CA GLY A 288 -10.24 8.12 11.35
C GLY A 288 -9.10 8.96 10.77
N TRP A 289 -9.48 9.94 9.96
CA TRP A 289 -8.60 11.00 9.49
C TRP A 289 -8.38 12.09 10.57
N ASP A 290 -9.11 12.02 11.66
CA ASP A 290 -9.09 12.95 12.76
C ASP A 290 -7.82 12.75 13.61
N GLU A 291 -7.05 13.80 13.82
CA GLU A 291 -5.85 13.80 14.67
C GLU A 291 -6.15 13.40 16.11
N ASP A 292 -7.38 13.62 16.59
CA ASP A 292 -7.87 13.16 17.89
C ASP A 292 -8.04 11.63 17.98
N THR A 293 -7.68 10.91 16.93
CA THR A 293 -7.73 9.43 16.84
C THR A 293 -9.08 8.83 17.21
N LYS A 294 -10.15 9.54 16.89
CA LYS A 294 -11.50 8.97 16.99
C LYS A 294 -11.65 7.88 15.95
N GLU A 295 -12.33 6.84 16.33
CA GLU A 295 -12.71 5.77 15.42
C GLU A 295 -13.57 6.36 14.30
N TYR A 296 -13.07 6.30 13.06
CA TYR A 296 -13.80 6.82 11.89
C TYR A 296 -14.99 5.91 11.53
N PHE A 297 -14.73 4.59 11.58
CA PHE A 297 -15.77 3.57 11.41
C PHE A 297 -15.78 2.62 12.59
N THR A 298 -16.96 2.37 13.14
CA THR A 298 -17.15 1.34 14.14
C THR A 298 -16.91 -0.05 13.54
N SER A 299 -16.71 -1.05 14.38
CA SER A 299 -16.61 -2.46 13.96
C SER A 299 -17.86 -2.98 13.25
N GLN A 300 -18.98 -2.25 13.34
CA GLN A 300 -20.25 -2.53 12.68
C GLN A 300 -20.47 -1.72 11.39
N SER A 301 -19.51 -0.90 10.97
CA SER A 301 -19.58 -0.17 9.71
C SER A 301 -19.14 -1.06 8.55
N TRP A 302 -20.05 -1.40 7.64
CA TRP A 302 -19.80 -2.30 6.52
C TRP A 302 -19.76 -1.53 5.18
N ILE A 303 -18.83 -1.89 4.30
CA ILE A 303 -18.76 -1.35 2.95
C ILE A 303 -19.90 -1.94 2.12
N LEU A 304 -20.09 -3.25 2.25
CA LEU A 304 -21.14 -3.99 1.60
C LEU A 304 -22.44 -3.80 2.37
N GLY A 305 -23.51 -3.49 1.70
CA GLY A 305 -24.77 -3.95 2.20
C GLY A 305 -25.74 -3.01 2.85
N THR A 306 -25.72 -1.74 2.66
CA THR A 306 -26.83 -0.90 3.15
C THR A 306 -27.58 -0.13 2.06
N GLY A 307 -27.13 -0.19 0.82
CA GLY A 307 -27.69 0.57 -0.29
C GLY A 307 -28.44 -0.27 -1.31
N ASN A 308 -29.52 0.26 -1.86
CA ASN A 308 -30.11 -0.27 -3.09
C ASN A 308 -29.07 -0.15 -4.22
N PRO A 309 -28.63 -1.28 -4.81
CA PRO A 309 -27.57 -1.23 -5.78
C PRO A 309 -28.02 -0.48 -7.05
N SER A 310 -27.34 0.60 -7.38
CA SER A 310 -27.45 1.19 -8.71
C SER A 310 -26.68 0.32 -9.71
N LYS A 311 -27.33 -0.06 -10.80
CA LYS A 311 -26.72 -0.82 -11.90
C LYS A 311 -26.11 0.06 -12.97
N SER A 312 -26.19 1.37 -12.83
CA SER A 312 -25.72 2.31 -13.86
C SER A 312 -24.21 2.44 -13.82
N PRO A 313 -23.57 2.57 -14.99
CA PRO A 313 -22.15 2.90 -15.08
C PRO A 313 -21.82 4.21 -14.37
N TYR A 314 -20.60 4.31 -13.92
CA TYR A 314 -20.10 5.51 -13.28
C TYR A 314 -19.77 6.59 -14.32
N ASN A 315 -20.47 7.71 -14.31
CA ASN A 315 -20.20 8.87 -15.17
C ASN A 315 -19.70 10.03 -14.32
N CYS A 316 -18.40 10.25 -14.36
CA CYS A 316 -17.80 11.41 -13.72
C CYS A 316 -17.86 12.63 -14.66
N THR A 317 -18.78 13.54 -14.41
CA THR A 317 -18.79 14.87 -15.02
C THR A 317 -18.19 15.90 -14.06
N ALA A 318 -17.76 17.04 -14.57
CA ALA A 318 -17.26 18.14 -13.74
C ALA A 318 -18.27 18.57 -12.65
N GLU A 319 -19.57 18.43 -12.94
CA GLU A 319 -20.66 18.80 -12.02
C GLU A 319 -20.93 17.72 -10.96
N SER A 320 -20.46 16.49 -11.17
CA SER A 320 -20.62 15.38 -10.24
C SER A 320 -19.42 15.16 -9.31
N LYS A 321 -18.46 16.06 -9.34
CA LYS A 321 -17.29 16.02 -8.43
C LYS A 321 -17.62 16.73 -7.13
N ASN A 322 -17.15 16.14 -6.02
CA ASN A 322 -17.15 16.82 -4.73
C ASN A 322 -15.99 17.82 -4.63
N ASP A 323 -15.91 18.56 -3.52
CA ASP A 323 -14.87 19.56 -3.26
C ASP A 323 -13.43 18.99 -3.27
N TRP A 324 -13.29 17.69 -3.23
CA TRP A 324 -12.02 16.94 -3.30
C TRP A 324 -11.68 16.45 -4.71
N GLY A 325 -12.47 16.85 -5.72
CA GLY A 325 -12.32 16.37 -7.11
C GLY A 325 -12.79 14.93 -7.31
N MET A 326 -13.36 14.29 -6.29
CA MET A 326 -13.86 12.92 -6.38
C MET A 326 -15.25 12.90 -6.99
N CYS A 327 -15.49 11.93 -7.86
CA CYS A 327 -16.79 11.78 -8.50
C CYS A 327 -17.85 11.39 -7.48
N ASN A 328 -18.86 12.24 -7.27
CA ASN A 328 -20.07 11.90 -6.55
C ASN A 328 -20.91 10.99 -7.42
N GLY A 329 -20.69 9.67 -7.33
CA GLY A 329 -21.33 8.74 -8.24
C GLY A 329 -22.76 8.42 -7.84
N THR A 330 -23.69 8.77 -8.66
CA THR A 330 -25.01 8.09 -8.72
C THR A 330 -24.89 6.65 -9.23
N ASN A 331 -23.66 6.22 -9.61
CA ASN A 331 -23.36 4.99 -10.32
C ASN A 331 -22.55 4.00 -9.45
N MET A 332 -22.57 4.20 -8.17
CA MET A 332 -21.96 3.32 -7.21
C MET A 332 -23.01 2.40 -6.60
N ARG A 333 -22.65 1.15 -6.39
CA ARG A 333 -23.62 0.14 -5.99
C ARG A 333 -23.90 0.13 -4.51
N PHE A 334 -22.89 0.47 -3.69
CA PHE A 334 -23.03 0.54 -2.25
C PHE A 334 -22.64 1.93 -1.76
N ASN A 335 -23.40 2.46 -0.84
CA ASN A 335 -23.02 3.64 -0.09
C ASN A 335 -22.28 3.21 1.18
N SER A 336 -21.16 3.85 1.44
CA SER A 336 -20.49 3.70 2.71
C SER A 336 -21.25 4.44 3.84
N TYR A 337 -20.79 4.24 5.05
CA TYR A 337 -21.39 4.85 6.25
C TYR A 337 -21.47 6.38 6.19
N ASP A 338 -20.51 7.04 5.57
CA ASP A 338 -20.46 8.49 5.43
C ASP A 338 -21.03 9.04 4.09
N GLY A 339 -21.68 8.18 3.31
CA GLY A 339 -22.27 8.53 2.03
C GLY A 339 -21.32 8.48 0.84
N ARG A 340 -20.05 8.09 1.04
CA ARG A 340 -19.14 7.78 -0.06
C ARG A 340 -19.59 6.51 -0.74
N ALA A 341 -19.16 6.34 -1.95
CA ALA A 341 -19.68 5.27 -2.76
C ALA A 341 -18.54 4.36 -3.28
N VAL A 342 -18.78 3.06 -3.27
CA VAL A 342 -17.85 2.04 -3.76
C VAL A 342 -18.14 1.78 -5.24
N PRO A 343 -17.12 1.77 -6.13
CA PRO A 343 -17.32 1.46 -7.53
C PRO A 343 -18.05 0.14 -7.74
N GLY A 344 -18.99 0.14 -8.68
CA GLY A 344 -19.70 -1.08 -9.10
C GLY A 344 -18.78 -2.20 -9.54
N PHE A 345 -17.53 -1.88 -9.91
CA PHE A 345 -16.48 -2.85 -10.19
C PHE A 345 -16.32 -3.88 -9.06
N PHE A 346 -16.35 -3.44 -7.80
CA PHE A 346 -16.23 -4.32 -6.64
C PHE A 346 -17.59 -4.89 -6.19
N ALA A 347 -18.68 -4.24 -6.55
CA ALA A 347 -19.98 -4.47 -5.92
C ALA A 347 -20.98 -5.22 -6.81
N ASN A 348 -20.89 -5.10 -8.13
CA ASN A 348 -21.94 -5.64 -9.03
C ASN A 348 -22.07 -7.15 -8.97
N MET A 349 -20.98 -7.87 -8.72
CA MET A 349 -21.02 -9.32 -8.65
C MET A 349 -21.87 -9.88 -7.50
N PHE A 350 -22.14 -9.09 -6.47
CA PHE A 350 -23.01 -9.49 -5.36
C PHE A 350 -24.49 -9.69 -5.79
N ALA A 351 -24.86 -9.26 -7.00
CA ALA A 351 -26.16 -9.61 -7.59
C ALA A 351 -26.22 -11.05 -8.14
N ASN A 352 -25.07 -11.69 -8.32
CA ASN A 352 -24.99 -13.06 -8.82
C ASN A 352 -24.96 -14.05 -7.66
N SER A 353 -25.87 -15.00 -7.64
CA SER A 353 -26.00 -15.98 -6.53
C SER A 353 -24.79 -16.93 -6.44
N THR A 354 -24.18 -17.28 -7.57
CA THR A 354 -22.97 -18.14 -7.61
C THR A 354 -21.78 -17.39 -7.00
N PHE A 355 -21.58 -16.13 -7.35
CA PHE A 355 -20.56 -15.29 -6.74
C PHE A 355 -20.77 -15.15 -5.23
N LEU A 356 -21.99 -14.85 -4.82
CA LEU A 356 -22.30 -14.68 -3.41
C LEU A 356 -22.09 -15.98 -2.60
N ALA A 357 -22.42 -17.13 -3.18
CA ALA A 357 -22.14 -18.42 -2.57
C ALA A 357 -20.62 -18.68 -2.44
N ALA A 358 -19.85 -18.38 -3.48
CA ALA A 358 -18.38 -18.50 -3.46
C ALA A 358 -17.75 -17.53 -2.43
N TYR A 359 -18.23 -16.31 -2.37
CA TYR A 359 -17.78 -15.29 -1.40
C TYR A 359 -18.03 -15.73 0.05
N ARG A 360 -19.22 -16.24 0.34
CA ARG A 360 -19.57 -16.79 1.67
C ARG A 360 -18.69 -18.00 2.02
N ALA A 361 -18.54 -18.94 1.09
CA ALA A 361 -17.70 -20.12 1.29
C ALA A 361 -16.25 -19.74 1.59
N ARG A 362 -15.73 -18.73 0.90
CA ARG A 362 -14.37 -18.23 1.12
C ARG A 362 -14.21 -17.61 2.50
N TRP A 363 -15.16 -16.78 2.93
CA TRP A 363 -15.18 -16.27 4.30
C TRP A 363 -15.22 -17.39 5.34
N GLU A 364 -16.12 -18.35 5.19
CA GLU A 364 -16.24 -19.49 6.11
C GLU A 364 -14.93 -20.30 6.22
N SER A 365 -14.17 -20.41 5.14
CA SER A 365 -12.88 -21.10 5.16
C SER A 365 -11.77 -20.33 5.89
N HIS A 366 -11.85 -19.00 5.92
CA HIS A 366 -10.83 -18.15 6.54
C HIS A 366 -11.14 -17.77 7.99
N LYS A 367 -12.41 -17.55 8.34
CA LYS A 367 -12.84 -16.87 9.56
C LYS A 367 -12.24 -17.38 10.86
N THR A 368 -12.00 -18.69 10.97
CA THR A 368 -11.47 -19.30 12.21
C THR A 368 -9.97 -19.15 12.37
N GLY A 369 -9.22 -19.07 11.28
CA GLY A 369 -7.76 -19.09 11.29
C GLY A 369 -7.12 -17.74 11.05
N ILE A 370 -7.74 -16.88 10.23
CA ILE A 370 -7.14 -15.62 9.78
C ILE A 370 -6.82 -14.66 10.94
N LEU A 371 -7.72 -14.54 11.91
CA LEU A 371 -7.47 -13.68 13.08
C LEU A 371 -6.49 -14.30 14.05
N ALA A 372 -6.55 -15.62 14.26
CA ALA A 372 -5.61 -16.30 15.13
C ALA A 372 -4.17 -16.15 14.61
N ASP A 373 -3.96 -16.33 13.32
CA ASP A 373 -2.66 -16.11 12.65
C ASP A 373 -2.22 -14.64 12.74
N ALA A 374 -3.12 -13.70 12.42
CA ALA A 374 -2.82 -12.27 12.44
C ALA A 374 -2.45 -11.80 13.86
N PHE A 375 -3.18 -12.25 14.89
CA PHE A 375 -2.90 -11.84 16.27
C PHE A 375 -1.61 -12.47 16.81
N ALA A 376 -1.32 -13.73 16.46
CA ALA A 376 -0.06 -14.35 16.82
C ALA A 376 1.14 -13.62 16.22
N LYS A 377 1.04 -13.20 14.96
CA LYS A 377 2.08 -12.40 14.28
C LYS A 377 2.20 -11.00 14.89
N LEU A 378 1.07 -10.34 15.18
CA LEU A 378 1.07 -9.04 15.84
C LEU A 378 1.78 -9.11 17.20
N ASP A 379 1.50 -10.13 18.03
CA ASP A 379 2.17 -10.32 19.31
C ASP A 379 3.68 -10.57 19.14
N ALA A 380 4.07 -11.32 18.12
CA ALA A 380 5.47 -11.52 17.77
C ALA A 380 6.15 -10.19 17.35
N TYR A 381 5.49 -9.38 16.50
CA TYR A 381 6.01 -8.06 16.11
C TYR A 381 6.18 -7.13 17.31
N VAL A 382 5.16 -7.05 18.18
CA VAL A 382 5.22 -6.22 19.40
C VAL A 382 6.38 -6.64 20.28
N SER A 383 6.55 -7.95 20.50
CA SER A 383 7.67 -8.48 21.29
C SER A 383 9.03 -8.17 20.68
N GLN A 384 9.16 -8.36 19.37
CA GLN A 384 10.39 -8.12 18.63
C GLN A 384 10.79 -6.64 18.61
N THR A 385 9.81 -5.74 18.52
CA THR A 385 10.03 -4.31 18.31
C THR A 385 9.92 -3.48 19.60
N ALA A 386 9.81 -4.08 20.76
CA ALA A 386 9.49 -3.40 22.01
C ALA A 386 10.39 -2.18 22.31
N ILE A 387 11.71 -2.32 22.14
CA ILE A 387 12.66 -1.22 22.35
C ILE A 387 12.49 -0.15 21.28
N ALA A 388 12.35 -0.55 20.01
CA ALA A 388 12.19 0.37 18.89
C ALA A 388 10.88 1.16 18.96
N LEU A 389 9.80 0.58 19.49
CA LEU A 389 8.53 1.27 19.73
C LEU A 389 8.68 2.39 20.77
N GLU A 390 9.40 2.15 21.87
CA GLU A 390 9.66 3.18 22.89
C GLU A 390 10.59 4.28 22.33
N ASN A 391 11.60 3.90 21.54
CA ASN A 391 12.46 4.87 20.85
C ASN A 391 11.68 5.71 19.84
N ASP A 392 10.78 5.07 19.05
CA ASP A 392 9.90 5.76 18.10
C ASP A 392 8.96 6.72 18.82
N ALA A 393 8.34 6.28 19.93
CA ALA A 393 7.46 7.12 20.74
C ALA A 393 8.19 8.29 21.40
N THR A 394 9.47 8.13 21.74
CA THR A 394 10.31 9.23 22.22
C THR A 394 10.60 10.26 21.13
N ARG A 395 10.90 9.80 19.91
CA ARG A 395 11.19 10.66 18.77
C ARG A 395 9.93 11.32 18.20
N TRP A 396 8.83 10.58 18.19
CA TRP A 396 7.53 10.96 17.64
C TRP A 396 6.44 10.67 18.69
N PRO A 397 6.23 11.56 19.67
CA PRO A 397 5.25 11.32 20.73
C PRO A 397 3.86 11.01 20.14
N PRO A 398 3.30 9.82 20.41
CA PRO A 398 2.00 9.45 19.89
C PRO A 398 0.89 10.14 20.70
N ILE A 399 -0.27 10.32 20.07
CA ILE A 399 -1.48 10.83 20.75
C ILE A 399 -1.98 9.80 21.77
N ARG A 400 -1.94 8.50 21.38
CA ARG A 400 -2.20 7.38 22.29
C ARG A 400 -1.04 6.40 22.24
N ARG A 401 -0.78 5.75 23.38
CA ARG A 401 0.27 4.75 23.44
C ARG A 401 -0.04 3.57 22.54
N TYR A 402 0.98 3.05 21.87
CA TYR A 402 0.88 1.95 20.93
C TYR A 402 0.28 0.67 21.55
N ASP A 403 0.57 0.38 22.84
CA ASP A 403 0.02 -0.78 23.56
C ASP A 403 -1.52 -0.71 23.66
N THR A 404 -2.07 0.46 23.97
CA THR A 404 -3.53 0.70 23.97
C THR A 404 -4.11 0.54 22.58
N GLU A 405 -3.44 1.09 21.56
CA GLU A 405 -3.92 1.02 20.18
C GLU A 405 -3.87 -0.41 19.61
N ILE A 406 -2.88 -1.20 19.97
CA ILE A 406 -2.80 -2.63 19.62
C ILE A 406 -3.99 -3.40 20.19
N GLN A 407 -4.35 -3.15 21.46
CA GLN A 407 -5.52 -3.80 22.06
C GLN A 407 -6.83 -3.34 21.40
N THR A 408 -6.94 -2.06 21.05
CA THR A 408 -8.06 -1.49 20.32
C THR A 408 -8.21 -2.16 18.95
N LEU A 409 -7.12 -2.29 18.19
CA LEU A 409 -7.10 -2.96 16.89
C LEU A 409 -7.54 -4.42 16.99
N LYS A 410 -6.99 -5.18 17.94
CA LYS A 410 -7.39 -6.58 18.16
C LYS A 410 -8.88 -6.71 18.49
N LYS A 411 -9.37 -5.90 19.40
CA LYS A 411 -10.79 -5.89 19.79
C LYS A 411 -11.68 -5.56 18.60
N TRP A 412 -11.33 -4.51 17.86
CA TRP A 412 -12.09 -4.06 16.70
C TRP A 412 -12.19 -5.15 15.62
N LEU A 413 -11.08 -5.82 15.29
CA LEU A 413 -11.06 -6.93 14.33
C LEU A 413 -11.87 -8.15 14.82
N ALA A 414 -11.76 -8.51 16.10
CA ALA A 414 -12.50 -9.62 16.66
C ALA A 414 -14.03 -9.38 16.58
N GLU A 415 -14.49 -8.20 17.03
CA GLU A 415 -15.88 -7.81 16.95
C GLU A 415 -16.40 -7.83 15.51
N ARG A 416 -15.57 -7.42 14.56
CA ARG A 416 -15.93 -7.39 13.16
C ARG A 416 -16.09 -8.78 12.58
N ALA A 417 -15.16 -9.67 12.82
CA ALA A 417 -15.20 -11.04 12.33
C ALA A 417 -16.36 -11.83 12.92
N ASP A 418 -16.66 -11.65 14.21
CA ASP A 418 -17.78 -12.31 14.89
C ASP A 418 -19.13 -11.98 14.25
N ASN A 419 -19.27 -10.75 13.74
CA ASN A 419 -20.54 -10.30 13.15
C ASN A 419 -20.62 -10.54 11.64
N TYR A 420 -19.49 -10.78 10.95
CA TYR A 420 -19.47 -10.74 9.49
C TYR A 420 -20.32 -11.85 8.83
N SER A 421 -20.30 -13.05 9.39
CA SER A 421 -21.17 -14.13 8.89
C SER A 421 -22.65 -13.75 8.93
N SER A 422 -23.08 -13.05 9.98
CA SER A 422 -24.47 -12.56 10.11
C SER A 422 -24.79 -11.47 9.09
N VAL A 423 -23.83 -10.62 8.78
CA VAL A 423 -23.97 -9.59 7.72
C VAL A 423 -24.14 -10.25 6.36
N LEU A 424 -23.30 -11.22 6.04
CA LEU A 424 -23.37 -11.95 4.77
C LEU A 424 -24.67 -12.75 4.57
N MET A 425 -25.35 -13.12 5.64
CA MET A 425 -26.67 -13.80 5.55
C MET A 425 -27.78 -12.87 5.08
N GLN A 426 -27.56 -11.55 5.08
CA GLN A 426 -28.57 -10.56 4.69
C GLN A 426 -28.59 -10.29 3.18
N TYR A 427 -27.64 -10.83 2.43
CA TYR A 427 -27.56 -10.78 0.96
C TYR A 427 -28.12 -12.07 0.33
#